data_9646de4db89b4888cdb61ae0e91f1567
#
_entry.id   9646de4db89b4888cdb61ae0e91f1567
#
_cell.length_a   1.000
_cell.length_b   1.000
_cell.length_c   1.000
_cell.angle_alpha   90.00
_cell.angle_beta   90.00
_cell.angle_gamma   90.00
#
_symmetry.space_group_name_H-M   'P 1'
#
loop_
_entity.id
_entity.type
_entity.pdbx_description
1 polymer ?
#
loop_
_entity_poly.entity_id
_entity_poly.type
_entity_poly.pdbx_seq_one_letter_code
_entity_poly.pdbx_strand_id
1 'polypeptide(L)'
;MHPKKTPVILEILHEGEHWVPCVYMTRVVKEAVKELGDAVIYKKVITKTLEGANQYKKIIKQHKSLVPIPSIIINGKLAFKRIPGKEELVDFLNIIIQKQ
;
A
#
# COMPACT_ATOMS: atom_id res chain seq x y z
N MET A 1 22.64 6.61 20.84
CA MET A 1 21.58 7.12 19.97
C MET A 1 21.20 6.07 18.94
N HIS A 2 19.96 5.68 18.91
CA HIS A 2 19.50 4.68 17.97
C HIS A 2 19.14 5.35 16.66
N PRO A 3 19.62 4.85 15.53
CA PRO A 3 19.18 5.39 14.26
C PRO A 3 17.67 5.16 14.10
N LYS A 4 16.99 6.16 13.57
CA LYS A 4 15.59 6.00 13.28
C LYS A 4 15.43 4.93 12.20
N LYS A 5 14.55 3.97 12.43
CA LYS A 5 14.22 3.00 11.41
C LYS A 5 13.53 3.70 10.25
N THR A 6 13.86 3.30 9.04
CA THR A 6 13.18 3.80 7.86
C THR A 6 11.72 3.35 7.90
N PRO A 7 10.75 4.25 7.73
CA PRO A 7 9.36 3.84 7.73
C PRO A 7 9.05 2.95 6.53
N VAL A 8 8.07 2.07 6.73
CA VAL A 8 7.53 1.25 5.65
C VAL A 8 6.65 2.12 4.78
N ILE A 9 6.85 2.07 3.47
CA ILE A 9 6.01 2.81 2.54
C ILE A 9 4.94 1.89 1.98
N LEU A 10 3.69 2.21 2.28
CA LEU A 10 2.54 1.45 1.82
C LEU A 10 1.78 2.28 0.79
N GLU A 11 1.62 1.73 -0.41
CA GLU A 11 0.90 2.41 -1.47
C GLU A 11 -0.32 1.58 -1.86
N ILE A 12 -1.47 2.26 -2.05
CA ILE A 12 -2.67 1.63 -2.59
C ILE A 12 -2.82 2.05 -4.04
N LEU A 13 -2.89 1.07 -4.94
CA LEU A 13 -3.32 1.32 -6.30
C LEU A 13 -4.83 1.55 -6.27
N HIS A 14 -5.25 2.75 -6.65
CA HIS A 14 -6.61 3.22 -6.45
C HIS A 14 -7.17 3.78 -7.75
N GLU A 15 -8.37 3.36 -8.12
CA GLU A 15 -8.98 3.87 -9.35
C GLU A 15 -9.73 5.18 -9.14
N GLY A 16 -10.22 5.42 -7.93
CA GLY A 16 -10.97 6.61 -7.60
C GLY A 16 -12.09 6.30 -6.62
N GLU A 17 -12.67 7.34 -6.04
CA GLU A 17 -13.71 7.19 -5.01
C GLU A 17 -14.99 6.55 -5.55
N HIS A 18 -15.18 6.53 -6.87
CA HIS A 18 -16.34 5.89 -7.49
C HIS A 18 -16.25 4.36 -7.49
N TRP A 19 -15.08 3.79 -7.18
CA TRP A 19 -14.88 2.34 -7.18
C TRP A 19 -14.89 1.83 -5.74
N VAL A 20 -15.98 1.16 -5.37
CA VAL A 20 -16.23 0.72 -3.98
C VAL A 20 -15.10 -0.14 -3.40
N PRO A 21 -14.55 -1.14 -4.12
CA PRO A 21 -13.44 -1.92 -3.56
C PRO A 21 -12.24 -1.08 -3.18
N CYS A 22 -11.93 -0.03 -3.95
CA CYS A 22 -10.81 0.87 -3.62
C CYS A 22 -11.11 1.65 -2.35
N VAL A 23 -12.33 2.11 -2.17
CA VAL A 23 -12.74 2.84 -0.96
C VAL A 23 -12.65 1.91 0.25
N TYR A 24 -13.10 0.69 0.11
CA TYR A 24 -13.06 -0.30 1.20
C TYR A 24 -11.61 -0.61 1.61
N MET A 25 -10.75 -0.86 0.63
CA MET A 25 -9.34 -1.12 0.92
C MET A 25 -8.68 0.07 1.62
N THR A 26 -8.99 1.28 1.18
CA THR A 26 -8.46 2.49 1.81
C THR A 26 -8.84 2.56 3.28
N ARG A 27 -10.08 2.19 3.61
CA ARG A 27 -10.54 2.20 5.01
C ARG A 27 -9.75 1.22 5.86
N VAL A 28 -9.55 0.00 5.37
CA VAL A 28 -8.76 -1.02 6.08
C VAL A 28 -7.33 -0.53 6.30
N VAL A 29 -6.72 0.02 5.25
CA VAL A 29 -5.35 0.52 5.33
C VAL A 29 -5.23 1.66 6.32
N LYS A 30 -6.15 2.62 6.30
CA LYS A 30 -6.12 3.74 7.24
C LYS A 30 -6.21 3.29 8.68
N GLU A 31 -7.04 2.30 8.97
CA GLU A 31 -7.15 1.75 10.32
C GLU A 31 -5.85 1.07 10.76
N ALA A 32 -5.24 0.30 9.88
CA ALA A 32 -3.98 -0.38 10.17
C ALA A 32 -2.84 0.63 10.39
N VAL A 33 -2.77 1.65 9.54
CA VAL A 33 -1.74 2.69 9.64
C VAL A 33 -1.92 3.50 10.92
N LYS A 34 -3.17 3.79 11.31
CA LYS A 34 -3.46 4.49 12.54
C LYS A 34 -2.92 3.72 13.76
N GLU A 35 -3.03 2.41 13.74
CA GLU A 35 -2.52 1.56 14.83
C GLU A 35 -1.00 1.54 14.88
N LEU A 36 -0.34 1.55 13.72
CA LEU A 36 1.11 1.46 13.63
C LEU A 36 1.84 2.80 13.67
N GLY A 37 1.11 3.88 13.47
CA GLY A 37 1.65 5.24 13.61
C GLY A 37 2.75 5.57 12.62
N ASP A 38 3.81 6.20 13.11
CA ASP A 38 4.89 6.73 12.27
C ASP A 38 5.75 5.65 11.61
N ALA A 39 5.54 4.38 11.98
CA ALA A 39 6.29 3.28 11.37
C ALA A 39 5.88 3.04 9.91
N VAL A 40 4.73 3.56 9.48
CA VAL A 40 4.21 3.36 8.13
C VAL A 40 3.81 4.69 7.52
N ILE A 41 4.28 4.92 6.29
CA ILE A 41 3.83 6.05 5.48
C ILE A 41 2.86 5.52 4.44
N TYR A 42 1.64 6.05 4.43
CA TYR A 42 0.60 5.64 3.50
C TYR A 42 0.50 6.62 2.34
N LYS A 43 0.44 6.10 1.12
CA LYS A 43 0.24 6.88 -0.10
C LYS A 43 -0.83 6.23 -0.95
N LYS A 44 -1.62 7.07 -1.62
CA LYS A 44 -2.62 6.61 -2.57
C LYS A 44 -2.12 6.91 -3.99
N VAL A 45 -2.06 5.89 -4.83
CA VAL A 45 -1.67 6.04 -6.24
C VAL A 45 -2.95 5.95 -7.07
N ILE A 46 -3.45 7.10 -7.50
CA ILE A 46 -4.68 7.17 -8.28
C ILE A 46 -4.35 7.02 -9.76
N THR A 47 -4.71 5.88 -10.32
CA THR A 47 -4.29 5.50 -11.67
C THR A 47 -4.86 6.40 -12.77
N LYS A 48 -5.91 7.17 -12.46
CA LYS A 48 -6.52 8.08 -13.44
C LYS A 48 -5.81 9.43 -13.53
N THR A 49 -4.92 9.74 -12.60
CA THR A 49 -4.09 10.95 -12.71
C THR A 49 -2.84 10.64 -13.53
N LEU A 50 -2.24 11.66 -14.12
CA LEU A 50 -1.00 11.46 -14.88
C LEU A 50 0.11 10.88 -14.00
N GLU A 51 0.27 11.45 -12.82
CA GLU A 51 1.28 10.97 -11.87
C GLU A 51 1.01 9.54 -11.45
N GLY A 52 -0.24 9.23 -11.11
CA GLY A 52 -0.62 7.86 -10.71
C GLY A 52 -0.48 6.87 -11.84
N ALA A 53 -0.83 7.26 -13.07
CA ALA A 53 -0.66 6.39 -14.22
C ALA A 53 0.80 6.05 -14.48
N ASN A 54 1.68 7.04 -14.34
CA ASN A 54 3.12 6.81 -14.52
C ASN A 54 3.66 5.88 -13.42
N GLN A 55 3.22 6.07 -12.20
CA GLN A 55 3.62 5.21 -11.09
C GLN A 55 3.11 3.78 -11.29
N TYR A 56 1.89 3.63 -11.76
CA TYR A 56 1.31 2.32 -12.05
C TYR A 56 2.11 1.59 -13.13
N LYS A 57 2.52 2.31 -14.18
CA LYS A 57 3.36 1.72 -15.23
C LYS A 57 4.67 1.18 -14.67
N LYS A 58 5.30 1.91 -13.75
CA LYS A 58 6.52 1.47 -13.10
C LYS A 58 6.30 0.19 -12.30
N ILE A 59 5.20 0.14 -11.57
CA ILE A 59 4.85 -1.03 -10.75
C ILE A 59 4.62 -2.26 -11.64
N ILE A 60 3.87 -2.11 -12.73
CA ILE A 60 3.63 -3.20 -13.68
C ILE A 60 4.95 -3.69 -14.28
N LYS A 61 5.80 -2.76 -14.69
CA LYS A 61 7.08 -3.11 -15.30
C LYS A 61 7.97 -3.87 -14.32
N GLN A 62 8.00 -3.44 -13.07
CA GLN A 62 8.80 -4.07 -12.04
C GLN A 62 8.26 -5.45 -11.67
N HIS A 63 6.94 -5.59 -11.62
CA HIS A 63 6.29 -6.86 -11.29
C HIS A 63 6.24 -7.82 -12.49
N LYS A 64 6.40 -7.30 -13.71
CA LYS A 64 6.41 -8.06 -14.97
C LYS A 64 5.06 -8.69 -15.33
N SER A 65 3.98 -8.19 -14.78
CA SER A 65 2.63 -8.65 -15.12
C SER A 65 1.63 -7.59 -14.70
N LEU A 66 0.39 -7.71 -15.19
CA LEU A 66 -0.68 -6.80 -14.79
C LEU A 66 -0.93 -6.92 -13.29
N VAL A 67 -1.12 -5.78 -12.65
CA VAL A 67 -1.41 -5.69 -11.22
C VAL A 67 -2.85 -5.25 -11.07
N PRO A 68 -3.70 -6.01 -10.39
CA PRO A 68 -5.11 -5.64 -10.24
C PRO A 68 -5.30 -4.38 -9.40
N ILE A 69 -6.44 -3.74 -9.54
CA ILE A 69 -6.83 -2.56 -8.79
C ILE A 69 -8.12 -2.89 -8.04
N PRO A 70 -8.17 -2.78 -6.70
CA PRO A 70 -7.10 -2.27 -5.85
C PRO A 70 -6.05 -3.31 -5.50
N SER A 71 -4.84 -2.84 -5.23
CA SER A 71 -3.75 -3.68 -4.70
C SER A 71 -2.94 -2.86 -3.72
N ILE A 72 -2.23 -3.55 -2.83
CA ILE A 72 -1.35 -2.91 -1.85
C ILE A 72 0.10 -3.22 -2.23
N ILE A 73 0.88 -2.16 -2.36
CA ILE A 73 2.31 -2.21 -2.64
C ILE A 73 3.04 -1.80 -1.37
N ILE A 74 3.98 -2.62 -0.92
CA ILE A 74 4.75 -2.32 0.30
C ILE A 74 6.23 -2.29 -0.06
N ASN A 75 6.86 -1.14 0.20
CA ASN A 75 8.27 -0.91 -0.13
C ASN A 75 8.59 -1.27 -1.59
N GLY A 76 7.67 -0.90 -2.49
CA GLY A 76 7.84 -1.11 -3.92
C GLY A 76 7.47 -2.50 -4.42
N LYS A 77 7.07 -3.40 -3.54
CA LYS A 77 6.71 -4.77 -3.92
C LYS A 77 5.23 -5.02 -3.73
N LEU A 78 4.63 -5.74 -4.67
CA LEU A 78 3.22 -6.12 -4.58
C LEU A 78 3.02 -7.06 -3.39
N ALA A 79 2.20 -6.64 -2.43
CA ALA A 79 1.95 -7.39 -1.21
C ALA A 79 0.58 -8.07 -1.21
N PHE A 80 -0.46 -7.34 -1.61
CA PHE A 80 -1.82 -7.87 -1.61
C PHE A 80 -2.53 -7.54 -2.90
N LYS A 81 -3.06 -8.56 -3.57
CA LYS A 81 -3.90 -8.41 -4.75
C LYS A 81 -5.39 -8.41 -4.40
N ARG A 82 -5.69 -8.51 -3.12
CA ARG A 82 -7.04 -8.53 -2.57
C ARG A 82 -7.08 -7.62 -1.36
N ILE A 83 -8.27 -7.36 -0.85
CA ILE A 83 -8.44 -6.54 0.35
C ILE A 83 -8.16 -7.42 1.56
N PRO A 84 -7.08 -7.19 2.31
CA PRO A 84 -6.81 -7.97 3.52
C PRO A 84 -7.71 -7.52 4.66
N GLY A 85 -7.83 -8.36 5.68
CA GLY A 85 -8.40 -7.93 6.94
C GLY A 85 -7.45 -6.99 7.66
N LYS A 86 -7.96 -6.16 8.56
CA LYS A 86 -7.13 -5.20 9.30
C LYS A 86 -6.02 -5.90 10.07
N GLU A 87 -6.36 -6.97 10.82
CA GLU A 87 -5.37 -7.68 11.62
C GLU A 87 -4.31 -8.37 10.76
N GLU A 88 -4.74 -8.93 9.64
CA GLU A 88 -3.83 -9.55 8.69
C GLU A 88 -2.81 -8.52 8.18
N LEU A 89 -3.28 -7.33 7.84
CA LEU A 89 -2.40 -6.28 7.34
C LEU A 89 -1.47 -5.77 8.44
N VAL A 90 -1.97 -5.57 9.65
CA VAL A 90 -1.15 -5.14 10.78
C VAL A 90 -0.04 -6.14 11.07
N ASP A 91 -0.37 -7.43 11.09
CA ASP A 91 0.63 -8.48 11.35
C ASP A 91 1.70 -8.51 10.26
N PHE A 92 1.28 -8.39 9.00
CA PHE A 92 2.20 -8.35 7.88
C PHE A 92 3.16 -7.16 7.97
N LEU A 93 2.62 -5.98 8.28
CA LEU A 93 3.43 -4.77 8.41
C LEU A 93 4.38 -4.85 9.60
N ASN A 94 3.95 -5.42 10.72
CA ASN A 94 4.80 -5.60 11.88
C ASN A 94 6.02 -6.46 11.58
N ILE A 95 5.85 -7.51 10.79
CA ILE A 95 6.97 -8.35 10.38
C ILE A 95 7.99 -7.54 9.59
N ILE A 96 7.52 -6.70 8.67
CA ILE A 96 8.40 -5.86 7.86
C ILE A 96 9.10 -4.81 8.72
N ILE A 97 8.35 -4.17 9.61
CA ILE A 97 8.91 -3.16 10.51
C ILE A 97 10.03 -3.74 11.35
N GLN A 98 9.86 -4.94 11.87
CA GLN A 98 10.85 -5.60 12.72
C GLN A 98 12.12 -5.99 11.95
N LYS A 99 11.99 -6.20 10.65
CA LYS A 99 13.14 -6.58 9.81
C LYS A 99 13.95 -5.41 9.32
N GLN A 100 13.47 -4.19 9.49
CA GLN A 100 14.16 -3.00 9.00
C GLN A 100 15.20 -2.45 9.95
#